data_b3472dbdf61c9618384a65e282cf0ac2
#
_entry.id   b3472dbdf61c9618384a65e282cf0ac2
#
_cell.length_a   1.000
_cell.length_b   1.000
_cell.length_c   1.000
_cell.angle_alpha   90.00
_cell.angle_beta   90.00
_cell.angle_gamma   90.00
#
_symmetry.space_group_name_H-M   'P 1'
#
loop_
_entity.id
_entity.type
_entity.pdbx_description
1 polymer ?
#
loop_
_entity_poly.entity_id
_entity_poly.type
_entity_poly.pdbx_seq_one_letter_code
_entity_poly.pdbx_strand_id
1 'polypeptide(L)'
;MARLELAPEVLDDFDRFFDHLARFKAQDIPERIAQIMQALQVLTHSPSIGRPVGGGQRALVIGQNERGYVALYLFIASIDTVFVLAVRSQRETGYRRPD
;
A
#
# COMPACT_ATOMS: atom_id res chain seq x y z
N MET A 1 17.75 -2.20 9.25
CA MET A 1 16.73 -2.18 8.22
C MET A 1 15.68 -3.24 8.51
N ALA A 2 14.43 -2.84 8.54
CA ALA A 2 13.36 -3.77 8.86
C ALA A 2 13.09 -4.72 7.70
N ARG A 3 12.59 -5.90 8.03
CA ARG A 3 12.12 -6.82 7.02
C ARG A 3 10.75 -6.38 6.52
N LEU A 4 10.46 -6.67 5.27
CA LEU A 4 9.17 -6.34 4.68
C LEU A 4 8.46 -7.64 4.33
N GLU A 5 7.27 -7.82 4.88
CA GLU A 5 6.43 -8.98 4.61
C GLU A 5 5.10 -8.50 4.08
N LEU A 6 4.61 -9.16 3.06
CA LEU A 6 3.32 -8.83 2.47
C LEU A 6 2.31 -9.88 2.87
N ALA A 7 1.19 -9.44 3.42
CA ALA A 7 0.10 -10.35 3.73
C ALA A 7 -0.46 -10.92 2.41
N PRO A 8 -1.00 -12.13 2.45
CA PRO A 8 -1.58 -12.72 1.23
C PRO A 8 -2.63 -11.84 0.58
N GLU A 9 -3.37 -11.09 1.37
CA GLU A 9 -4.39 -10.18 0.85
C GLU A 9 -3.80 -9.11 -0.06
N VAL A 10 -2.54 -8.76 0.15
CA VAL A 10 -1.88 -7.75 -0.70
C VAL A 10 -1.70 -8.28 -2.11
N LEU A 11 -1.42 -9.56 -2.25
CA LEU A 11 -1.30 -10.15 -3.58
C LEU A 11 -2.63 -10.11 -4.32
N ASP A 12 -3.72 -10.36 -3.59
CA ASP A 12 -5.05 -10.22 -4.18
C ASP A 12 -5.33 -8.77 -4.56
N ASP A 13 -4.87 -7.83 -3.76
CA ASP A 13 -5.02 -6.42 -4.06
C ASP A 13 -4.31 -6.07 -5.38
N PHE A 14 -3.10 -6.61 -5.58
CA PHE A 14 -2.36 -6.35 -6.81
C PHE A 14 -3.07 -6.96 -8.01
N ASP A 15 -3.61 -8.16 -7.86
CA ASP A 15 -4.37 -8.79 -8.94
C ASP A 15 -5.56 -7.92 -9.32
N ARG A 16 -6.24 -7.36 -8.33
CA ARG A 16 -7.38 -6.49 -8.59
C ARG A 16 -6.95 -5.23 -9.32
N PHE A 17 -5.80 -4.66 -8.95
CA PHE A 17 -5.28 -3.49 -9.63
C PHE A 17 -4.98 -3.81 -11.09
N PHE A 18 -4.34 -4.95 -11.35
CA PHE A 18 -4.04 -5.37 -12.70
C PHE A 18 -5.31 -5.46 -13.53
N ASP A 19 -6.32 -6.14 -12.99
CA ASP A 19 -7.58 -6.31 -13.71
C ASP A 19 -8.22 -4.97 -14.00
N HIS A 20 -8.25 -4.10 -13.01
CA HIS A 20 -8.88 -2.80 -13.16
C HIS A 20 -8.16 -1.96 -14.21
N LEU A 21 -6.85 -1.88 -14.11
CA LEU A 21 -6.06 -1.05 -15.03
C LEU A 21 -6.10 -1.61 -16.44
N ALA A 22 -6.03 -2.93 -16.58
CA ALA A 22 -6.10 -3.56 -17.90
C ALA A 22 -7.46 -3.30 -18.56
N ARG A 23 -8.52 -3.33 -17.75
CA ARG A 23 -9.86 -3.10 -18.26
C ARG A 23 -10.01 -1.71 -18.84
N PHE A 24 -9.31 -0.74 -18.29
CA PHE A 24 -9.36 0.64 -18.77
C PHE A 24 -8.17 0.97 -19.66
N LYS A 25 -7.45 -0.05 -20.12
CA LYS A 25 -6.35 0.10 -21.08
C LYS A 25 -5.27 1.04 -20.59
N ALA A 26 -5.03 1.04 -19.29
CA ALA A 26 -3.94 1.82 -18.74
C ALA A 26 -2.63 1.31 -19.31
N GLN A 27 -1.74 2.24 -19.65
CA GLN A 27 -0.50 1.86 -20.32
C GLN A 27 0.70 1.84 -19.39
N ASP A 28 0.55 2.34 -18.19
CA ASP A 28 1.67 2.47 -17.27
C ASP A 28 1.54 1.54 -16.08
N ILE A 29 0.94 0.36 -16.30
CA ILE A 29 0.71 -0.59 -15.22
C ILE A 29 2.02 -0.99 -14.53
N PRO A 30 3.08 -1.37 -15.28
CA PRO A 30 4.32 -1.75 -14.60
C PRO A 30 4.90 -0.62 -13.78
N GLU A 31 4.82 0.60 -14.28
CA GLU A 31 5.33 1.76 -13.56
C GLU A 31 4.54 2.01 -12.28
N ARG A 32 3.24 1.81 -12.32
CA ARG A 32 2.41 2.01 -11.14
C ARG A 32 2.72 0.98 -10.07
N ILE A 33 2.87 -0.27 -10.47
CA ILE A 33 3.23 -1.32 -9.53
C ILE A 33 4.62 -1.05 -8.94
N ALA A 34 5.56 -0.65 -9.80
CA ALA A 34 6.90 -0.33 -9.33
C ALA A 34 6.89 0.82 -8.33
N GLN A 35 6.05 1.82 -8.57
CA GLN A 35 5.92 2.95 -7.64
C GLN A 35 5.45 2.47 -6.27
N ILE A 36 4.48 1.58 -6.26
CA ILE A 36 3.97 1.03 -5.00
C ILE A 36 5.09 0.27 -4.28
N MET A 37 5.79 -0.59 -5.01
CA MET A 37 6.84 -1.40 -4.39
C MET A 37 7.96 -0.53 -3.86
N GLN A 38 8.34 0.52 -4.57
CA GLN A 38 9.38 1.43 -4.11
C GLN A 38 8.95 2.13 -2.82
N ALA A 39 7.69 2.54 -2.77
CA ALA A 39 7.19 3.21 -1.58
C ALA A 39 7.18 2.25 -0.39
N LEU A 40 6.81 0.99 -0.61
CA LEU A 40 6.82 0.01 0.46
C LEU A 40 8.22 -0.25 0.97
N GLN A 41 9.22 -0.20 0.08
CA GLN A 41 10.60 -0.38 0.50
C GLN A 41 11.07 0.72 1.45
N VAL A 42 10.51 1.92 1.32
CA VAL A 42 10.85 3.00 2.23
C VAL A 42 10.53 2.62 3.67
N LEU A 43 9.52 1.78 3.87
CA LEU A 43 9.12 1.37 5.22
C LEU A 43 10.19 0.54 5.91
N THR A 44 11.11 -0.07 5.16
CA THR A 44 12.18 -0.83 5.79
C THR A 44 13.17 0.08 6.50
N HIS A 45 13.27 1.33 6.07
CA HIS A 45 14.15 2.31 6.68
C HIS A 45 13.40 3.27 7.60
N SER A 46 12.14 3.50 7.34
CA SER A 46 11.35 4.48 8.08
C SER A 46 9.98 3.89 8.42
N PRO A 47 9.93 2.91 9.31
CA PRO A 47 8.66 2.21 9.57
C PRO A 47 7.59 3.09 10.20
N SER A 48 7.96 4.23 10.76
CA SER A 48 6.98 5.11 11.41
C SER A 48 6.53 6.25 10.53
N ILE A 49 6.88 6.22 9.24
CA ILE A 49 6.57 7.33 8.35
C ILE A 49 5.08 7.47 8.08
N GLY A 50 4.33 6.36 8.14
CA GLY A 50 2.90 6.40 7.91
C GLY A 50 2.14 7.01 9.06
N ARG A 51 0.92 7.44 8.77
CA ARG A 51 0.05 8.06 9.76
C ARG A 51 -0.61 6.98 10.62
N PRO A 52 -0.62 7.13 11.95
CA PRO A 52 -1.33 6.18 12.79
C PRO A 52 -2.82 6.18 12.49
N VAL A 53 -3.41 4.97 12.40
CA VAL A 53 -4.84 4.85 12.10
C VAL A 53 -5.56 3.97 13.13
N GLY A 54 -4.90 3.66 14.25
CA GLY A 54 -5.52 2.87 15.31
C GLY A 54 -5.07 1.42 15.25
N GLY A 55 -5.22 0.73 16.37
CA GLY A 55 -4.85 -0.68 16.45
C GLY A 55 -3.38 -0.97 16.21
N GLY A 56 -2.53 0.04 16.40
CA GLY A 56 -1.11 -0.12 16.13
C GLY A 56 -0.76 -0.04 14.65
N GLN A 57 -1.73 0.19 13.80
CA GLN A 57 -1.52 0.22 12.36
C GLN A 57 -1.25 1.62 11.88
N ARG A 58 -0.60 1.72 10.72
CA ARG A 58 -0.32 2.98 10.06
C ARG A 58 -0.73 2.90 8.60
N ALA A 59 -0.98 4.06 8.02
CA ALA A 59 -1.34 4.19 6.61
C ALA A 59 -0.30 5.04 5.91
N LEU A 60 0.21 4.54 4.79
CA LEU A 60 1.15 5.26 3.96
C LEU A 60 0.46 5.64 2.66
N VAL A 61 0.42 6.94 2.37
CA VAL A 61 -0.14 7.42 1.11
C VAL A 61 0.95 7.38 0.06
N ILE A 62 0.65 6.76 -1.07
CA ILE A 62 1.57 6.58 -2.18
C ILE A 62 1.01 7.30 -3.39
N GLY A 63 1.77 8.21 -3.98
CA GLY A 63 1.28 8.97 -5.11
C GLY A 63 0.39 10.10 -4.68
N GLN A 64 -0.44 10.60 -5.59
CA GLN A 64 -1.22 11.80 -5.33
C GLN A 64 -2.63 11.65 -5.83
N ASN A 65 -3.56 12.22 -5.07
CA ASN A 65 -4.93 12.41 -5.50
C ASN A 65 -5.57 11.09 -5.86
N GLU A 66 -6.41 11.11 -6.87
CA GLU A 66 -7.14 9.92 -7.28
C GLU A 66 -6.25 8.84 -7.85
N ARG A 67 -5.05 9.19 -8.24
CA ARG A 67 -4.11 8.20 -8.76
C ARG A 67 -3.27 7.56 -7.68
N GLY A 68 -3.46 8.00 -6.47
CA GLY A 68 -2.67 7.49 -5.36
C GLY A 68 -3.20 6.19 -4.81
N TYR A 69 -2.43 5.65 -3.90
CA TYR A 69 -2.75 4.41 -3.20
C TYR A 69 -2.55 4.63 -1.71
N VAL A 70 -3.14 3.77 -0.92
CA VAL A 70 -2.92 3.77 0.52
C VAL A 70 -2.50 2.38 0.93
N ALA A 71 -1.37 2.28 1.59
CA ALA A 71 -0.88 1.01 2.13
C ALA A 71 -1.11 1.01 3.64
N LEU A 72 -1.82 0.00 4.11
CA LEU A 72 -2.05 -0.20 5.53
C LEU A 72 -1.02 -1.19 6.01
N TYR A 73 -0.29 -0.84 7.08
CA TYR A 73 0.78 -1.71 7.53
C TYR A 73 0.91 -1.66 9.04
N LEU A 74 1.65 -2.63 9.56
CA LEU A 74 1.92 -2.78 10.98
C LEU A 74 3.40 -3.04 11.14
N PHE A 75 4.06 -2.27 11.99
CA PHE A 75 5.48 -2.49 12.30
C PHE A 75 5.58 -3.15 13.66
N ILE A 76 6.25 -4.28 13.72
CA ILE A 76 6.48 -5.00 14.96
C ILE A 76 7.95 -4.89 15.29
N ALA A 77 8.24 -3.98 16.21
CA ALA A 77 9.63 -3.61 16.53
C ALA A 77 10.41 -4.79 17.10
N SER A 78 9.75 -5.65 17.88
CA SER A 78 10.46 -6.75 18.53
C SER A 78 11.07 -7.73 17.55
N ILE A 79 10.52 -7.81 16.34
CA ILE A 79 11.09 -8.67 15.30
C ILE A 79 11.54 -7.86 14.08
N ASP A 80 11.54 -6.54 14.22
CA ASP A 80 12.05 -5.63 13.19
C ASP A 80 11.43 -5.92 11.82
N THR A 81 10.11 -6.04 11.80
CA THR A 81 9.40 -6.44 10.59
C THR A 81 8.20 -5.54 10.35
N VAL A 82 8.05 -5.11 9.10
CA VAL A 82 6.89 -4.38 8.62
C VAL A 82 5.99 -5.37 7.89
N PHE A 83 4.74 -5.47 8.34
CA PHE A 83 3.74 -6.30 7.67
C PHE A 83 2.81 -5.39 6.91
N VAL A 84 2.78 -5.50 5.60
CA VAL A 84 1.83 -4.76 4.78
C VAL A 84 0.56 -5.58 4.71
N LEU A 85 -0.54 -5.00 5.17
CA LEU A 85 -1.80 -5.72 5.37
C LEU A 85 -2.75 -5.52 4.21
N ALA A 86 -2.71 -4.37 3.56
CA ALA A 86 -3.61 -4.09 2.45
C ALA A 86 -3.06 -2.93 1.64
N VAL A 87 -3.36 -2.91 0.36
CA VAL A 87 -3.06 -1.78 -0.52
C VAL A 87 -4.35 -1.48 -1.28
N ARG A 88 -4.78 -0.23 -1.24
CA ARG A 88 -6.00 0.20 -1.92
C ARG A 88 -5.72 1.40 -2.76
N SER A 89 -6.33 1.46 -3.93
CA SER A 89 -6.30 2.68 -4.70
C SER A 89 -7.24 3.68 -4.05
N GLN A 90 -6.87 4.94 -4.02
CA GLN A 90 -7.71 5.96 -3.41
C GLN A 90 -9.03 6.09 -4.15
N ARG A 91 -9.00 5.91 -5.45
CA ARG A 91 -10.18 5.95 -6.25
C ARG A 91 -11.11 4.80 -5.94
N GLU A 92 -10.52 3.62 -5.76
CA GLU A 92 -11.26 2.42 -5.49
C GLU A 92 -11.88 2.44 -4.11
N THR A 93 -11.12 2.87 -3.16
CA THR A 93 -11.59 2.85 -1.81
C THR A 93 -12.67 3.81 -1.63
N GLY A 94 -12.58 4.67 -2.42
CA GLY A 94 -13.51 5.48 -2.33
C GLY A 94 -13.98 6.06 -1.35
N TYR A 95 -13.41 5.99 -1.24
CA TYR A 95 -13.55 5.43 -0.50
C TYR A 95 -13.58 6.21 0.47
N ARG A 96 -14.10 6.51 0.65
CA ARG A 96 -14.41 7.18 1.20
C ARG A 96 -14.71 6.86 2.27
N ARG A 97 -14.59 7.11 2.94
CA ARG A 97 -14.76 6.95 3.91
C ARG A 97 -15.80 7.36 4.34
N PRO A 98 -16.29 6.93 5.03
CA PRO A 98 -17.38 7.17 5.50
C PRO A 98 -17.43 8.24 6.22
N ASP A 99 -17.15 8.61 6.39
CA ASP A 99 -17.04 9.40 7.08
C ASP A 99 -17.38 9.75 7.37
#